data_16b52a54a37aa2bfc7078aa0e557842e
#
_entry.id   16b52a54a37aa2bfc7078aa0e557842e
#
_cell.length_a   1.000
_cell.length_b   1.000
_cell.length_c   1.000
_cell.angle_alpha   90.00
_cell.angle_beta   90.00
_cell.angle_gamma   90.00
#
_symmetry.space_group_name_H-M   'P 1'
#
loop_
_entity.id
_entity.type
_entity.pdbx_description
1 polymer ?
#
loop_
_entity_poly.entity_id
_entity_poly.type
_entity_poly.pdbx_seq_one_letter_code
_entity_poly.pdbx_strand_id
1 'polypeptide(L)'
;MGETADKTINAIDQIKIRVVAFLTDYGFQIVGALIILAIGLIIAWWVGRALKNWLESKRVEPPIIMLAVRVVRLLVFLVALLQALEKLSVPIGPALAGIGVAGVGVGLALQGVLGNLVAGLTIIFTKPFRVGEWIEIAGVSGQVKGIELFTTTLLHTDMSRVVIPNRKIIGDVLHNFGNVRQLDLSVGVAYGTDLNNATAIVRRVLAANPRVLKEPAPIVGVTMLADSSINIAVKPWVKVDDFVFAQAEINQAVAEQLRAANISLPFPQREVRLLNSPA
;
A
#
# COMPACT_ATOMS: atom_id res chain seq x y z
N MET A 1 -26.49 -23.82 79.45
CA MET A 1 -25.15 -23.78 78.85
C MET A 1 -24.79 -25.01 78.01
N GLY A 2 -25.42 -26.17 78.19
CA GLY A 2 -25.13 -27.39 77.42
C GLY A 2 -25.68 -27.37 75.98
N GLU A 3 -26.85 -26.76 75.75
CA GLU A 3 -27.56 -26.80 74.46
C GLU A 3 -26.88 -25.92 73.35
N THR A 4 -26.21 -24.86 73.76
CA THR A 4 -25.43 -23.99 72.85
C THR A 4 -24.11 -24.62 72.47
N ALA A 5 -23.48 -25.42 73.37
CA ALA A 5 -22.26 -26.14 73.08
C ALA A 5 -22.49 -27.32 72.09
N ASP A 6 -23.62 -28.05 72.27
CA ASP A 6 -23.98 -29.14 71.35
C ASP A 6 -24.33 -28.63 69.94
N LYS A 7 -25.03 -27.48 69.84
CA LYS A 7 -25.32 -26.87 68.53
C LYS A 7 -24.05 -26.39 67.79
N THR A 8 -23.06 -25.89 68.53
CA THR A 8 -21.77 -25.50 67.95
C THR A 8 -20.93 -26.68 67.53
N ILE A 9 -20.92 -27.76 68.28
CA ILE A 9 -20.19 -29.01 67.91
C ILE A 9 -20.81 -29.65 66.67
N ASN A 10 -22.16 -29.77 66.63
CA ASN A 10 -22.87 -30.28 65.44
C ASN A 10 -22.65 -29.39 64.18
N ALA A 11 -22.57 -28.08 64.30
CA ALA A 11 -22.28 -27.16 63.23
C ALA A 11 -20.83 -27.33 62.70
N ILE A 12 -19.86 -27.53 63.58
CA ILE A 12 -18.47 -27.77 63.25
C ILE A 12 -18.31 -29.12 62.52
N ASP A 13 -18.99 -30.18 63.00
CA ASP A 13 -18.93 -31.49 62.34
C ASP A 13 -19.63 -31.48 60.98
N GLN A 14 -20.74 -30.77 60.81
CA GLN A 14 -21.35 -30.60 59.50
C GLN A 14 -20.47 -29.80 58.54
N ILE A 15 -19.72 -28.82 59.01
CA ILE A 15 -18.74 -28.08 58.19
C ILE A 15 -17.59 -29.00 57.80
N LYS A 16 -17.04 -29.78 58.71
CA LYS A 16 -16.01 -30.78 58.44
C LYS A 16 -16.44 -31.80 57.36
N ILE A 17 -17.62 -32.38 57.51
CA ILE A 17 -18.17 -33.35 56.53
C ILE A 17 -18.33 -32.71 55.16
N ARG A 18 -18.86 -31.50 55.09
CA ARG A 18 -18.98 -30.75 53.81
C ARG A 18 -17.62 -30.43 53.18
N VAL A 19 -16.66 -30.01 53.99
CA VAL A 19 -15.30 -29.68 53.49
C VAL A 19 -14.60 -30.95 53.00
N VAL A 20 -14.71 -32.07 53.73
CA VAL A 20 -14.13 -33.35 53.31
C VAL A 20 -14.80 -33.86 52.01
N ALA A 21 -16.14 -33.83 51.95
CA ALA A 21 -16.87 -34.17 50.75
C ALA A 21 -16.46 -33.31 49.55
N PHE A 22 -16.37 -31.98 49.75
CA PHE A 22 -15.90 -31.07 48.71
C PHE A 22 -14.47 -31.36 48.24
N LEU A 23 -13.54 -31.63 49.16
CA LEU A 23 -12.17 -32.00 48.84
C LEU A 23 -12.04 -33.36 48.14
N THR A 24 -12.88 -34.33 48.46
CA THR A 24 -12.89 -35.62 47.77
C THR A 24 -13.50 -35.54 46.38
N ASP A 25 -14.55 -34.76 46.19
CA ASP A 25 -15.27 -34.65 44.92
C ASP A 25 -14.54 -33.73 43.92
N TYR A 26 -13.98 -32.62 44.41
CA TYR A 26 -13.35 -31.56 43.56
C TYR A 26 -11.84 -31.45 43.68
N GLY A 27 -11.21 -32.13 44.69
CA GLY A 27 -9.77 -31.98 44.95
C GLY A 27 -8.91 -32.36 43.77
N PHE A 28 -9.24 -33.47 43.09
CA PHE A 28 -8.52 -33.89 41.86
C PHE A 28 -8.72 -32.93 40.69
N GLN A 29 -9.89 -32.29 40.58
CA GLN A 29 -10.15 -31.28 39.55
C GLN A 29 -9.37 -29.99 39.81
N ILE A 30 -9.30 -29.53 41.08
CA ILE A 30 -8.56 -28.37 41.49
C ILE A 30 -7.04 -28.58 41.27
N VAL A 31 -6.50 -29.70 41.70
CA VAL A 31 -5.11 -30.05 41.49
C VAL A 31 -4.80 -30.10 39.96
N GLY A 32 -5.66 -30.74 39.18
CA GLY A 32 -5.50 -30.80 37.73
C GLY A 32 -5.53 -29.43 37.08
N ALA A 33 -6.45 -28.53 37.47
CA ALA A 33 -6.52 -27.17 36.98
C ALA A 33 -5.27 -26.35 37.33
N LEU A 34 -4.76 -26.48 38.55
CA LEU A 34 -3.53 -25.83 38.99
C LEU A 34 -2.30 -26.31 38.19
N ILE A 35 -2.23 -27.61 37.93
CA ILE A 35 -1.17 -28.20 37.07
C ILE A 35 -1.26 -27.63 35.64
N ILE A 36 -2.45 -27.57 35.07
CA ILE A 36 -2.66 -26.98 33.72
C ILE A 36 -2.21 -25.51 33.70
N LEU A 37 -2.59 -24.70 34.70
CA LEU A 37 -2.16 -23.32 34.78
C LEU A 37 -0.63 -23.18 34.95
N ALA A 38 -0.03 -24.01 35.81
CA ALA A 38 1.42 -24.00 36.01
C ALA A 38 2.17 -24.34 34.70
N ILE A 39 1.74 -25.40 34.02
CA ILE A 39 2.29 -25.80 32.71
C ILE A 39 2.06 -24.67 31.68
N GLY A 40 0.85 -24.10 31.63
CA GLY A 40 0.52 -22.99 30.75
C GLY A 40 1.41 -21.76 30.94
N LEU A 41 1.70 -21.39 32.20
CA LEU A 41 2.63 -20.30 32.54
C LEU A 41 4.07 -20.62 32.11
N ILE A 42 4.52 -21.85 32.31
CA ILE A 42 5.86 -22.31 31.86
C ILE A 42 5.94 -22.23 30.31
N ILE A 43 4.93 -22.72 29.62
CA ILE A 43 4.86 -22.65 28.16
C ILE A 43 4.84 -21.18 27.71
N ALA A 44 4.01 -20.31 28.32
CA ALA A 44 3.95 -18.90 28.01
C ALA A 44 5.30 -18.19 28.19
N TRP A 45 6.00 -18.52 29.27
CA TRP A 45 7.34 -18.00 29.52
C TRP A 45 8.34 -18.49 28.47
N TRP A 46 8.35 -19.78 28.16
CA TRP A 46 9.24 -20.42 27.20
C TRP A 46 9.06 -19.89 25.78
N VAL A 47 7.80 -19.87 25.30
CA VAL A 47 7.43 -19.34 23.99
C VAL A 47 7.76 -17.84 23.91
N GLY A 48 7.42 -17.08 24.96
CA GLY A 48 7.76 -15.66 25.02
C GLY A 48 9.27 -15.40 25.00
N ARG A 49 10.09 -16.27 25.63
CA ARG A 49 11.55 -16.18 25.61
C ARG A 49 12.13 -16.53 24.23
N ALA A 50 11.63 -17.59 23.63
CA ALA A 50 12.03 -17.99 22.28
C ALA A 50 11.71 -16.91 21.25
N LEU A 51 10.52 -16.33 21.31
CA LEU A 51 10.10 -15.22 20.45
C LEU A 51 10.99 -13.98 20.66
N LYS A 52 11.27 -13.64 21.91
CA LYS A 52 12.17 -12.52 22.24
C LYS A 52 13.53 -12.71 21.58
N ASN A 53 14.18 -13.85 21.81
CA ASN A 53 15.52 -14.15 21.27
C ASN A 53 15.52 -14.12 19.72
N TRP A 54 14.45 -14.65 19.10
CA TRP A 54 14.31 -14.64 17.65
C TRP A 54 14.15 -13.23 17.09
N LEU A 55 13.32 -12.36 17.71
CA LEU A 55 13.14 -10.98 17.29
C LEU A 55 14.42 -10.13 17.53
N GLU A 56 15.13 -10.34 18.63
CA GLU A 56 16.41 -9.68 18.90
C GLU A 56 17.46 -10.04 17.84
N SER A 57 17.51 -11.30 17.39
CA SER A 57 18.42 -11.72 16.31
C SER A 57 18.10 -11.04 14.97
N LYS A 58 16.86 -10.60 14.77
CA LYS A 58 16.40 -9.84 13.58
C LYS A 58 16.59 -8.32 13.74
N ARG A 59 17.19 -7.86 14.83
CA ARG A 59 17.41 -6.42 15.14
C ARG A 59 16.10 -5.60 15.17
N VAL A 60 15.03 -6.22 15.64
CA VAL A 60 13.75 -5.53 15.83
C VAL A 60 13.85 -4.58 17.02
N GLU A 61 13.20 -3.44 16.96
CA GLU A 61 13.23 -2.44 18.03
C GLU A 61 12.63 -2.96 19.35
N PRO A 62 13.23 -2.64 20.51
CA PRO A 62 12.82 -3.15 21.82
C PRO A 62 11.32 -2.96 22.16
N PRO A 63 10.65 -1.83 21.84
CA PRO A 63 9.23 -1.66 22.13
C PRO A 63 8.35 -2.68 21.40
N ILE A 64 8.68 -3.01 20.14
CA ILE A 64 7.95 -3.98 19.33
C ILE A 64 8.13 -5.39 19.91
N ILE A 65 9.36 -5.74 20.32
CA ILE A 65 9.66 -7.01 20.97
C ILE A 65 8.83 -7.18 22.24
N MET A 66 8.82 -6.15 23.09
CA MET A 66 8.06 -6.18 24.35
C MET A 66 6.57 -6.38 24.11
N LEU A 67 5.99 -5.65 23.14
CA LEU A 67 4.58 -5.78 22.78
C LEU A 67 4.25 -7.19 22.27
N ALA A 68 5.03 -7.69 21.31
CA ALA A 68 4.83 -9.01 20.71
C ALA A 68 4.90 -10.12 21.77
N VAL A 69 5.90 -10.07 22.64
CA VAL A 69 6.07 -11.05 23.72
C VAL A 69 4.92 -11.00 24.72
N ARG A 70 4.43 -9.80 25.09
CA ARG A 70 3.28 -9.66 26.00
C ARG A 70 2.01 -10.23 25.38
N VAL A 71 1.74 -9.93 24.11
CA VAL A 71 0.57 -10.43 23.41
C VAL A 71 0.60 -11.96 23.31
N VAL A 72 1.72 -12.55 22.91
CA VAL A 72 1.84 -14.02 22.80
C VAL A 72 1.70 -14.69 24.17
N ARG A 73 2.32 -14.14 25.23
CA ARG A 73 2.14 -14.68 26.58
C ARG A 73 0.70 -14.60 27.06
N LEU A 74 0.02 -13.50 26.77
CA LEU A 74 -1.41 -13.34 27.10
C LEU A 74 -2.28 -14.38 26.39
N LEU A 75 -2.03 -14.62 25.11
CA LEU A 75 -2.80 -15.61 24.33
C LEU A 75 -2.57 -17.04 24.86
N VAL A 76 -1.32 -17.42 25.14
CA VAL A 76 -1.00 -18.74 25.70
C VAL A 76 -1.62 -18.89 27.10
N PHE A 77 -1.56 -17.85 27.93
CA PHE A 77 -2.19 -17.84 29.25
C PHE A 77 -3.71 -17.97 29.17
N LEU A 78 -4.37 -17.27 28.25
CA LEU A 78 -5.81 -17.37 28.02
C LEU A 78 -6.24 -18.79 27.65
N VAL A 79 -5.50 -19.48 26.78
CA VAL A 79 -5.76 -20.88 26.42
C VAL A 79 -5.61 -21.79 27.65
N ALA A 80 -4.54 -21.62 28.43
CA ALA A 80 -4.35 -22.40 29.63
C ALA A 80 -5.42 -22.14 30.68
N LEU A 81 -5.85 -20.90 30.83
CA LEU A 81 -6.95 -20.51 31.74
C LEU A 81 -8.27 -21.18 31.35
N LEU A 82 -8.62 -21.15 30.04
CA LEU A 82 -9.84 -21.81 29.56
C LEU A 82 -9.81 -23.32 29.85
N GLN A 83 -8.69 -23.98 29.59
CA GLN A 83 -8.54 -25.42 29.88
C GLN A 83 -8.60 -25.72 31.39
N ALA A 84 -8.05 -24.83 32.22
CA ALA A 84 -8.14 -24.98 33.68
C ALA A 84 -9.58 -24.81 34.18
N LEU A 85 -10.33 -23.84 33.62
CA LEU A 85 -11.77 -23.65 33.94
C LEU A 85 -12.61 -24.87 33.51
N GLU A 86 -12.33 -25.40 32.32
CA GLU A 86 -13.01 -26.63 31.85
C GLU A 86 -12.75 -27.83 32.79
N LYS A 87 -11.51 -27.96 33.28
CA LYS A 87 -11.13 -28.98 34.24
C LYS A 87 -11.89 -28.86 35.57
N LEU A 88 -12.23 -27.62 35.94
CA LEU A 88 -13.08 -27.31 37.13
C LEU A 88 -14.58 -27.46 36.86
N SER A 89 -14.96 -28.04 35.70
CA SER A 89 -16.37 -28.15 35.26
C SER A 89 -17.12 -26.82 35.14
N VAL A 90 -16.37 -25.70 34.96
CA VAL A 90 -16.96 -24.38 34.69
C VAL A 90 -17.36 -24.31 33.21
N PRO A 91 -18.60 -23.95 32.89
CA PRO A 91 -19.03 -23.85 31.50
C PRO A 91 -18.26 -22.73 30.78
N ILE A 92 -17.34 -23.09 29.87
CA ILE A 92 -16.50 -22.15 29.11
C ILE A 92 -17.21 -21.51 27.92
N GLY A 93 -18.42 -21.98 27.54
CA GLY A 93 -19.19 -21.49 26.42
C GLY A 93 -19.38 -19.95 26.42
N PRO A 94 -19.87 -19.35 27.52
CA PRO A 94 -20.01 -17.90 27.62
C PRO A 94 -18.67 -17.15 27.48
N ALA A 95 -17.58 -17.70 28.04
CA ALA A 95 -16.25 -17.10 27.92
C ALA A 95 -15.72 -17.13 26.47
N LEU A 96 -15.90 -18.26 25.78
CA LEU A 96 -15.57 -18.39 24.38
C LEU A 96 -16.40 -17.45 23.50
N ALA A 97 -17.70 -17.32 23.75
CA ALA A 97 -18.55 -16.35 23.06
C ALA A 97 -18.05 -14.90 23.26
N GLY A 98 -17.71 -14.54 24.50
CA GLY A 98 -17.15 -13.22 24.82
C GLY A 98 -15.82 -12.95 24.11
N ILE A 99 -14.91 -13.94 24.09
CA ILE A 99 -13.64 -13.85 23.36
C ILE A 99 -13.89 -13.72 21.84
N GLY A 100 -14.88 -14.45 21.31
CA GLY A 100 -15.27 -14.35 19.91
C GLY A 100 -15.73 -12.94 19.51
N VAL A 101 -16.63 -12.35 20.32
CA VAL A 101 -17.09 -10.97 20.11
C VAL A 101 -15.94 -9.96 20.22
N ALA A 102 -15.08 -10.09 21.23
CA ALA A 102 -13.91 -9.27 21.38
C ALA A 102 -12.94 -9.42 20.19
N GLY A 103 -12.76 -10.65 19.70
CA GLY A 103 -11.95 -10.94 18.51
C GLY A 103 -12.46 -10.26 17.25
N VAL A 104 -13.79 -10.25 17.03
CA VAL A 104 -14.42 -9.51 15.94
C VAL A 104 -14.13 -8.01 16.08
N GLY A 105 -14.30 -7.43 17.29
CA GLY A 105 -14.00 -6.03 17.56
C GLY A 105 -12.55 -5.67 17.23
N VAL A 106 -11.59 -6.49 17.66
CA VAL A 106 -10.17 -6.31 17.34
C VAL A 106 -9.92 -6.46 15.83
N GLY A 107 -10.54 -7.44 15.18
CA GLY A 107 -10.45 -7.64 13.72
C GLY A 107 -10.92 -6.42 12.93
N LEU A 108 -12.06 -5.84 13.32
CA LEU A 108 -12.57 -4.61 12.71
C LEU A 108 -11.64 -3.42 12.96
N ALA A 109 -11.10 -3.27 14.17
CA ALA A 109 -10.14 -2.21 14.48
C ALA A 109 -8.84 -2.32 13.66
N LEU A 110 -8.40 -3.54 13.36
CA LEU A 110 -7.19 -3.82 12.57
C LEU A 110 -7.43 -3.97 11.06
N GLN A 111 -8.68 -3.84 10.59
CA GLN A 111 -9.06 -4.07 9.20
C GLN A 111 -8.23 -3.25 8.21
N GLY A 112 -7.94 -1.98 8.53
CA GLY A 112 -7.12 -1.12 7.67
C GLY A 112 -5.67 -1.61 7.54
N VAL A 113 -5.08 -2.05 8.64
CA VAL A 113 -3.70 -2.57 8.69
C VAL A 113 -3.59 -3.89 7.95
N LEU A 114 -4.51 -4.83 8.23
CA LEU A 114 -4.56 -6.12 7.53
C LEU A 114 -4.83 -5.96 6.04
N GLY A 115 -5.70 -5.02 5.66
CA GLY A 115 -5.96 -4.71 4.25
C GLY A 115 -4.70 -4.23 3.51
N ASN A 116 -3.87 -3.39 4.14
CA ASN A 116 -2.60 -2.96 3.55
C ASN A 116 -1.59 -4.11 3.44
N LEU A 117 -1.51 -4.97 4.45
CA LEU A 117 -0.65 -6.13 4.45
C LEU A 117 -1.01 -7.10 3.31
N VAL A 118 -2.29 -7.46 3.19
CA VAL A 118 -2.77 -8.36 2.12
C VAL A 118 -2.53 -7.74 0.74
N ALA A 119 -2.82 -6.44 0.58
CA ALA A 119 -2.54 -5.72 -0.66
C ALA A 119 -1.05 -5.70 -0.99
N GLY A 120 -0.17 -5.45 -0.01
CA GLY A 120 1.28 -5.49 -0.19
C GLY A 120 1.78 -6.86 -0.64
N LEU A 121 1.32 -7.92 0.00
CA LEU A 121 1.61 -9.30 -0.42
C LEU A 121 1.11 -9.55 -1.85
N THR A 122 -0.10 -9.11 -2.19
CA THR A 122 -0.64 -9.22 -3.54
C THR A 122 0.28 -8.54 -4.56
N ILE A 123 0.72 -7.29 -4.30
CA ILE A 123 1.65 -6.56 -5.18
C ILE A 123 2.96 -7.33 -5.36
N ILE A 124 3.53 -7.84 -4.27
CA ILE A 124 4.81 -8.58 -4.28
C ILE A 124 4.71 -9.88 -5.11
N PHE A 125 3.59 -10.59 -5.01
CA PHE A 125 3.39 -11.86 -5.72
C PHE A 125 2.96 -11.66 -7.18
N THR A 126 1.98 -10.78 -7.44
CA THR A 126 1.44 -10.58 -8.80
C THR A 126 2.26 -9.63 -9.64
N LYS A 127 3.05 -8.74 -9.00
CA LYS A 127 3.96 -7.77 -9.65
C LYS A 127 3.28 -6.94 -10.73
N PRO A 128 2.18 -6.24 -10.45
CA PRO A 128 1.52 -5.37 -11.42
C PRO A 128 2.43 -4.22 -11.86
N PHE A 129 3.44 -3.90 -11.08
CA PHE A 129 4.56 -3.01 -11.36
C PHE A 129 5.80 -3.47 -10.58
N ARG A 130 6.97 -2.95 -10.97
CA ARG A 130 8.26 -3.28 -10.36
C ARG A 130 8.98 -2.02 -9.88
N VAL A 131 9.94 -2.21 -8.98
CA VAL A 131 10.86 -1.13 -8.59
C VAL A 131 11.62 -0.63 -9.82
N GLY A 132 11.67 0.68 -10.00
CA GLY A 132 12.25 1.37 -11.15
C GLY A 132 11.25 1.76 -12.24
N GLU A 133 10.08 1.14 -12.31
CA GLU A 133 9.03 1.51 -13.26
C GLU A 133 8.31 2.78 -12.83
N TRP A 134 7.77 3.51 -13.81
CA TRP A 134 6.97 4.69 -13.57
C TRP A 134 5.50 4.34 -13.59
N ILE A 135 4.82 4.69 -12.51
CA ILE A 135 3.38 4.45 -12.36
C ILE A 135 2.63 5.74 -12.06
N GLU A 136 1.36 5.74 -12.40
CA GLU A 136 0.40 6.77 -11.99
C GLU A 136 -0.79 6.08 -11.33
N ILE A 137 -1.12 6.52 -10.13
CA ILE A 137 -2.22 5.98 -9.33
C ILE A 137 -2.79 7.04 -8.40
N ALA A 138 -4.12 7.08 -8.26
CA ALA A 138 -4.82 8.01 -7.37
C ALA A 138 -4.43 9.49 -7.58
N GLY A 139 -4.15 9.89 -8.83
CA GLY A 139 -3.72 11.25 -9.19
C GLY A 139 -2.27 11.59 -8.84
N VAL A 140 -1.47 10.61 -8.43
CA VAL A 140 -0.05 10.76 -8.16
C VAL A 140 0.75 9.92 -9.12
N SER A 141 1.79 10.49 -9.73
CA SER A 141 2.72 9.77 -10.61
C SER A 141 4.15 9.81 -10.07
N GLY A 142 4.91 8.75 -10.31
CA GLY A 142 6.30 8.69 -9.89
C GLY A 142 6.98 7.36 -10.17
N GLN A 143 8.30 7.34 -10.03
CA GLN A 143 9.09 6.13 -10.13
C GLN A 143 8.98 5.31 -8.85
N VAL A 144 8.68 4.03 -8.95
CA VAL A 144 8.64 3.11 -7.80
C VAL A 144 10.04 2.96 -7.21
N LYS A 145 10.24 3.42 -5.98
CA LYS A 145 11.52 3.28 -5.25
C LYS A 145 11.56 2.07 -4.32
N GLY A 146 10.42 1.68 -3.79
CA GLY A 146 10.32 0.53 -2.91
C GLY A 146 8.90 0.05 -2.76
N ILE A 147 8.75 -1.25 -2.60
CA ILE A 147 7.49 -1.93 -2.29
C ILE A 147 7.69 -2.62 -0.95
N GLU A 148 6.97 -2.14 0.08
CA GLU A 148 7.00 -2.65 1.44
C GLU A 148 5.69 -3.39 1.76
N LEU A 149 5.62 -4.05 2.90
CA LEU A 149 4.43 -4.83 3.27
C LEU A 149 3.14 -3.98 3.38
N PHE A 150 3.25 -2.74 3.84
CA PHE A 150 2.08 -1.88 4.08
C PHE A 150 1.98 -0.72 3.10
N THR A 151 3.09 -0.31 2.51
CA THR A 151 3.22 0.89 1.69
C THR A 151 4.08 0.65 0.47
N THR A 152 3.83 1.43 -0.57
CA THR A 152 4.72 1.57 -1.73
C THR A 152 5.20 3.01 -1.79
N THR A 153 6.50 3.22 -1.98
CA THR A 153 7.12 4.54 -2.06
C THR A 153 7.42 4.89 -3.51
N LEU A 154 6.90 6.02 -3.98
CA LEU A 154 7.22 6.62 -5.27
C LEU A 154 8.17 7.80 -5.09
N LEU A 155 9.02 8.01 -6.07
CA LEU A 155 9.81 9.24 -6.25
C LEU A 155 9.15 10.06 -7.36
N HIS A 156 8.69 11.24 -7.01
CA HIS A 156 8.10 12.18 -7.97
C HIS A 156 9.19 12.95 -8.75
N THR A 157 8.82 13.68 -9.79
CA THR A 157 9.77 14.46 -10.65
C THR A 157 10.54 15.55 -9.90
N ASP A 158 9.95 16.11 -8.84
CA ASP A 158 10.56 17.11 -7.95
C ASP A 158 11.45 16.50 -6.86
N MET A 159 11.75 15.19 -6.96
CA MET A 159 12.51 14.40 -5.98
C MET A 159 11.79 14.21 -4.64
N SER A 160 10.53 14.60 -4.50
CA SER A 160 9.74 14.29 -3.32
C SER A 160 9.36 12.80 -3.27
N ARG A 161 9.25 12.27 -2.04
CA ARG A 161 8.82 10.88 -1.82
C ARG A 161 7.35 10.86 -1.48
N VAL A 162 6.58 10.12 -2.28
CA VAL A 162 5.17 9.88 -2.03
C VAL A 162 4.99 8.47 -1.51
N VAL A 163 4.45 8.33 -0.30
CA VAL A 163 4.19 7.03 0.34
C VAL A 163 2.71 6.73 0.22
N ILE A 164 2.40 5.64 -0.47
CA ILE A 164 1.02 5.23 -0.76
C ILE A 164 0.72 3.95 0.00
N PRO A 165 -0.36 3.88 0.81
CA PRO A 165 -0.82 2.64 1.40
C PRO A 165 -1.18 1.60 0.33
N ASN A 166 -0.69 0.36 0.46
CA ASN A 166 -0.85 -0.66 -0.58
C ASN A 166 -2.31 -0.98 -0.90
N ARG A 167 -3.20 -0.92 0.11
CA ARG A 167 -4.65 -1.11 -0.09
C ARG A 167 -5.24 -0.11 -1.09
N LYS A 168 -4.73 1.13 -1.12
CA LYS A 168 -5.19 2.14 -2.06
C LYS A 168 -4.75 1.79 -3.48
N ILE A 169 -3.57 1.22 -3.65
CA ILE A 169 -3.05 0.79 -4.96
C ILE A 169 -3.89 -0.34 -5.56
N ILE A 170 -4.18 -1.38 -4.78
CA ILE A 170 -4.97 -2.53 -5.25
C ILE A 170 -6.45 -2.17 -5.47
N GLY A 171 -6.94 -1.13 -4.80
CA GLY A 171 -8.34 -0.69 -4.91
C GLY A 171 -8.63 0.34 -6.00
N ASP A 172 -7.61 0.78 -6.76
CA ASP A 172 -7.74 1.87 -7.73
C ASP A 172 -7.17 1.49 -9.10
N VAL A 173 -7.45 2.31 -10.12
CA VAL A 173 -6.91 2.13 -11.48
C VAL A 173 -5.45 2.56 -11.50
N LEU A 174 -4.59 1.64 -11.91
CA LEU A 174 -3.15 1.84 -12.00
C LEU A 174 -2.74 1.98 -13.48
N HIS A 175 -2.06 3.07 -13.82
CA HIS A 175 -1.31 3.19 -15.07
C HIS A 175 0.16 2.85 -14.83
N ASN A 176 0.63 1.78 -15.45
CA ASN A 176 2.05 1.43 -15.45
C ASN A 176 2.67 1.80 -16.81
N PHE A 177 3.53 2.81 -16.81
CA PHE A 177 4.25 3.25 -18.01
C PHE A 177 5.53 2.42 -18.27
N GLY A 178 5.91 1.56 -17.32
CA GLY A 178 7.16 0.82 -17.39
C GLY A 178 8.39 1.73 -17.34
N ASN A 179 9.37 1.46 -18.19
CA ASN A 179 10.61 2.24 -18.28
C ASN A 179 10.66 3.18 -19.50
N VAL A 180 9.62 3.14 -20.35
CA VAL A 180 9.55 3.88 -21.60
C VAL A 180 8.19 4.56 -21.68
N ARG A 181 8.20 5.85 -22.01
CA ARG A 181 6.97 6.66 -22.12
C ARG A 181 6.94 7.42 -23.43
N GLN A 182 5.73 7.57 -24.00
CA GLN A 182 5.53 8.40 -25.17
C GLN A 182 5.31 9.85 -24.75
N LEU A 183 6.04 10.78 -25.40
CA LEU A 183 5.74 12.21 -25.32
C LEU A 183 4.55 12.52 -26.24
N ASP A 184 3.67 13.38 -25.81
CA ASP A 184 2.56 13.89 -26.61
C ASP A 184 2.75 15.39 -26.85
N LEU A 185 3.55 15.69 -27.89
CA LEU A 185 3.88 17.05 -28.28
C LEU A 185 3.16 17.39 -29.58
N SER A 186 2.97 18.68 -29.81
CA SER A 186 2.35 19.19 -31.02
C SER A 186 3.00 20.52 -31.42
N VAL A 187 3.16 20.72 -32.71
CA VAL A 187 3.61 22.00 -33.27
C VAL A 187 2.64 22.46 -34.37
N GLY A 188 2.18 23.71 -34.27
CA GLY A 188 1.32 24.34 -35.27
C GLY A 188 2.13 25.04 -36.37
N VAL A 189 1.84 24.77 -37.65
CA VAL A 189 2.41 25.46 -38.80
C VAL A 189 1.33 26.21 -39.60
N ALA A 190 1.69 27.23 -40.36
CA ALA A 190 0.74 28.00 -41.15
C ALA A 190 0.11 27.16 -42.27
N TYR A 191 -1.12 27.47 -42.68
CA TYR A 191 -1.88 26.75 -43.70
C TYR A 191 -1.22 26.70 -45.10
N GLY A 192 -0.36 27.67 -45.42
CA GLY A 192 0.42 27.70 -46.66
C GLY A 192 1.72 26.87 -46.62
N THR A 193 1.98 26.14 -45.53
CA THR A 193 3.22 25.38 -45.33
C THR A 193 3.22 24.08 -46.14
N ASP A 194 4.38 23.77 -46.76
CA ASP A 194 4.62 22.38 -47.26
C ASP A 194 4.72 21.42 -46.09
N LEU A 195 3.65 20.66 -45.90
CA LEU A 195 3.54 19.71 -44.79
C LEU A 195 4.53 18.55 -44.92
N ASN A 196 4.91 18.16 -46.14
CA ASN A 196 5.91 17.09 -46.32
C ASN A 196 7.28 17.55 -45.86
N ASN A 197 7.65 18.80 -46.19
CA ASN A 197 8.89 19.39 -45.71
C ASN A 197 8.88 19.59 -44.20
N ALA A 198 7.80 20.12 -43.63
CA ALA A 198 7.66 20.33 -42.19
C ALA A 198 7.77 19.02 -41.40
N THR A 199 7.06 17.98 -41.82
CA THR A 199 7.12 16.65 -41.17
C THR A 199 8.50 15.98 -41.33
N ALA A 200 9.19 16.17 -42.48
CA ALA A 200 10.54 15.67 -42.66
C ALA A 200 11.54 16.35 -41.72
N ILE A 201 11.41 17.65 -41.49
CA ILE A 201 12.24 18.39 -40.51
C ILE A 201 12.01 17.84 -39.12
N VAL A 202 10.75 17.69 -38.69
CA VAL A 202 10.41 17.12 -37.36
C VAL A 202 11.00 15.72 -37.19
N ARG A 203 10.86 14.85 -38.19
CA ARG A 203 11.47 13.50 -38.16
C ARG A 203 12.99 13.55 -38.04
N ARG A 204 13.67 14.50 -38.71
CA ARG A 204 15.11 14.68 -38.61
C ARG A 204 15.53 15.13 -37.22
N VAL A 205 14.78 16.06 -36.59
CA VAL A 205 15.02 16.49 -35.23
C VAL A 205 14.92 15.32 -34.25
N LEU A 206 13.86 14.52 -34.37
CA LEU A 206 13.69 13.34 -33.51
C LEU A 206 14.81 12.31 -33.71
N ALA A 207 15.23 12.08 -34.96
CA ALA A 207 16.32 11.14 -35.24
C ALA A 207 17.69 11.60 -34.73
N ALA A 208 17.88 12.91 -34.59
CA ALA A 208 19.13 13.51 -34.08
C ALA A 208 19.18 13.57 -32.55
N ASN A 209 18.05 13.47 -31.85
CA ASN A 209 18.02 13.56 -30.41
C ASN A 209 18.38 12.20 -29.76
N PRO A 210 19.45 12.12 -28.94
CA PRO A 210 19.94 10.86 -28.38
C PRO A 210 19.00 10.24 -27.34
N ARG A 211 18.04 11.00 -26.80
CA ARG A 211 17.06 10.52 -25.81
C ARG A 211 15.84 9.88 -26.46
N VAL A 212 15.63 10.11 -27.76
CA VAL A 212 14.54 9.51 -28.53
C VAL A 212 14.89 8.08 -28.91
N LEU A 213 14.01 7.15 -28.56
CA LEU A 213 14.17 5.75 -28.90
C LEU A 213 13.87 5.53 -30.38
N LYS A 214 14.62 4.62 -31.01
CA LYS A 214 14.37 4.19 -32.40
C LYS A 214 13.19 3.22 -32.49
N GLU A 215 13.01 2.43 -31.44
CA GLU A 215 11.91 1.48 -31.26
C GLU A 215 11.31 1.63 -29.87
N PRO A 216 9.98 1.81 -29.77
CA PRO A 216 9.04 1.97 -30.88
C PRO A 216 9.29 3.25 -31.69
N ALA A 217 9.00 3.22 -33.01
CA ALA A 217 9.21 4.36 -33.89
C ALA A 217 8.36 5.58 -33.48
N PRO A 218 8.91 6.82 -33.55
CA PRO A 218 8.15 8.01 -33.26
C PRO A 218 7.02 8.26 -34.27
N ILE A 219 5.87 8.71 -33.78
CA ILE A 219 4.73 9.08 -34.60
C ILE A 219 4.84 10.56 -34.95
N VAL A 220 4.86 10.89 -36.25
CA VAL A 220 4.86 12.27 -36.75
C VAL A 220 3.85 12.34 -37.90
N GLY A 221 2.88 13.26 -37.77
CA GLY A 221 1.85 13.46 -38.80
C GLY A 221 0.89 14.59 -38.42
N VAL A 222 0.09 15.03 -39.38
CA VAL A 222 -0.97 16.02 -39.13
C VAL A 222 -2.05 15.41 -38.27
N THR A 223 -2.43 16.10 -37.18
CA THR A 223 -3.49 15.64 -36.24
C THR A 223 -4.72 16.50 -36.26
N MET A 224 -4.58 17.79 -36.54
CA MET A 224 -5.71 18.71 -36.47
C MET A 224 -5.51 19.88 -37.39
N LEU A 225 -6.59 20.29 -38.08
CA LEU A 225 -6.70 21.58 -38.77
C LEU A 225 -7.35 22.53 -37.77
N ALA A 226 -6.52 23.34 -37.10
CA ALA A 226 -6.96 24.27 -36.06
C ALA A 226 -7.29 25.65 -36.66
N ASP A 227 -7.91 26.55 -35.88
CA ASP A 227 -8.42 27.85 -36.35
C ASP A 227 -7.35 28.69 -37.07
N SER A 228 -6.09 28.61 -36.65
CA SER A 228 -5.02 29.45 -37.21
C SER A 228 -3.76 28.64 -37.59
N SER A 229 -3.79 27.32 -37.47
CA SER A 229 -2.63 26.46 -37.73
C SER A 229 -3.04 25.07 -38.17
N ILE A 230 -2.14 24.37 -38.84
CA ILE A 230 -2.18 22.92 -39.02
C ILE A 230 -1.28 22.30 -37.97
N ASN A 231 -1.85 21.49 -37.09
CA ASN A 231 -1.12 20.87 -35.97
C ASN A 231 -0.48 19.56 -36.43
N ILE A 232 0.82 19.45 -36.25
CA ILE A 232 1.61 18.26 -36.49
C ILE A 232 1.88 17.62 -35.13
N ALA A 233 1.45 16.36 -34.95
CA ALA A 233 1.81 15.58 -33.77
C ALA A 233 3.28 15.22 -33.82
N VAL A 234 3.92 15.25 -32.66
CA VAL A 234 5.31 14.90 -32.44
C VAL A 234 5.35 13.97 -31.22
N LYS A 235 5.18 12.66 -31.48
CA LYS A 235 5.02 11.66 -30.40
C LYS A 235 6.18 10.66 -30.39
N PRO A 236 7.36 11.07 -29.90
CA PRO A 236 8.48 10.15 -29.72
C PRO A 236 8.34 9.34 -28.44
N TRP A 237 9.02 8.18 -28.41
CA TRP A 237 9.22 7.37 -27.23
C TRP A 237 10.57 7.70 -26.60
N VAL A 238 10.57 7.86 -25.28
CA VAL A 238 11.76 8.20 -24.49
C VAL A 238 11.80 7.36 -23.21
N LYS A 239 12.97 7.24 -22.59
CA LYS A 239 13.04 6.67 -21.25
C LYS A 239 12.32 7.59 -20.25
N VAL A 240 11.74 7.00 -19.22
CA VAL A 240 10.99 7.76 -18.19
C VAL A 240 11.89 8.82 -17.53
N ASP A 241 13.15 8.49 -17.24
CA ASP A 241 14.12 9.41 -16.63
C ASP A 241 14.46 10.60 -17.53
N ASP A 242 14.33 10.45 -18.85
CA ASP A 242 14.62 11.46 -19.86
C ASP A 242 13.38 12.28 -20.25
N PHE A 243 12.20 11.96 -19.74
CA PHE A 243 10.91 12.50 -20.21
C PHE A 243 10.86 14.03 -20.26
N VAL A 244 11.20 14.69 -19.15
CA VAL A 244 11.14 16.16 -19.04
C VAL A 244 12.23 16.82 -19.88
N PHE A 245 13.44 16.26 -19.87
CA PHE A 245 14.57 16.81 -20.63
C PHE A 245 14.35 16.66 -22.14
N ALA A 246 13.94 15.48 -22.59
CA ALA A 246 13.64 15.23 -24.00
C ALA A 246 12.52 16.14 -24.51
N GLN A 247 11.48 16.38 -23.73
CA GLN A 247 10.40 17.31 -24.07
C GLN A 247 10.91 18.72 -24.34
N ALA A 248 11.75 19.25 -23.46
CA ALA A 248 12.31 20.59 -23.61
C ALA A 248 13.23 20.68 -24.84
N GLU A 249 14.16 19.73 -24.97
CA GLU A 249 15.12 19.68 -26.10
C GLU A 249 14.41 19.56 -27.45
N ILE A 250 13.40 18.68 -27.55
CA ILE A 250 12.66 18.46 -28.81
C ILE A 250 11.87 19.70 -29.17
N ASN A 251 11.15 20.34 -28.23
CA ASN A 251 10.39 21.54 -28.51
C ASN A 251 11.28 22.68 -29.01
N GLN A 252 12.43 22.88 -28.36
CA GLN A 252 13.40 23.90 -28.79
C GLN A 252 13.94 23.58 -30.19
N ALA A 253 14.44 22.37 -30.40
CA ALA A 253 15.04 21.97 -31.69
C ALA A 253 14.00 22.02 -32.84
N VAL A 254 12.77 21.61 -32.62
CA VAL A 254 11.70 21.71 -33.63
C VAL A 254 11.44 23.16 -33.98
N ALA A 255 11.31 24.03 -33.00
CA ALA A 255 11.07 25.46 -33.23
C ALA A 255 12.24 26.14 -34.01
N GLU A 256 13.47 25.80 -33.65
CA GLU A 256 14.67 26.33 -34.32
C GLU A 256 14.79 25.84 -35.77
N GLN A 257 14.60 24.54 -36.01
CA GLN A 257 14.73 23.94 -37.34
C GLN A 257 13.61 24.36 -38.29
N LEU A 258 12.38 24.50 -37.82
CA LEU A 258 11.27 25.02 -38.61
C LEU A 258 11.51 26.49 -39.01
N ARG A 259 12.00 27.33 -38.05
CA ARG A 259 12.35 28.70 -38.31
C ARG A 259 13.49 28.82 -39.32
N ALA A 260 14.54 27.99 -39.18
CA ALA A 260 15.67 27.96 -40.13
C ALA A 260 15.24 27.56 -41.56
N ALA A 261 14.18 26.77 -41.69
CA ALA A 261 13.58 26.38 -42.96
C ALA A 261 12.55 27.38 -43.50
N ASN A 262 12.41 28.58 -42.88
CA ASN A 262 11.41 29.59 -43.20
C ASN A 262 9.97 29.10 -43.10
N ILE A 263 9.71 28.11 -42.23
CA ILE A 263 8.36 27.65 -41.92
C ILE A 263 7.82 28.50 -40.78
N SER A 264 6.70 29.20 -41.07
CA SER A 264 6.08 30.10 -40.10
C SER A 264 5.30 29.31 -39.04
N LEU A 265 5.54 29.65 -37.77
CA LEU A 265 4.73 29.28 -36.64
C LEU A 265 3.68 30.39 -36.46
N PRO A 266 2.41 30.19 -36.83
CA PRO A 266 1.45 31.27 -36.93
C PRO A 266 1.04 31.79 -35.56
N PHE A 267 0.85 33.08 -35.47
CA PHE A 267 0.09 33.71 -34.38
C PHE A 267 -1.41 33.50 -34.64
N PRO A 268 -2.28 33.71 -33.64
CA PRO A 268 -3.71 33.69 -33.85
C PRO A 268 -4.09 34.64 -34.98
N GLN A 269 -4.75 34.12 -36.03
CA GLN A 269 -5.20 34.91 -37.20
C GLN A 269 -6.65 35.34 -36.97
N ARG A 270 -6.97 36.59 -37.34
CA ARG A 270 -8.34 37.07 -37.36
C ARG A 270 -8.56 37.80 -38.66
N GLU A 271 -9.61 37.43 -39.38
CA GLU A 271 -10.11 38.18 -40.53
C GLU A 271 -11.01 39.29 -40.00
N VAL A 272 -10.64 40.57 -40.27
CA VAL A 272 -11.44 41.73 -39.87
C VAL A 272 -12.01 42.36 -41.14
N ARG A 273 -13.29 42.29 -41.30
CA ARG A 273 -13.99 43.00 -42.37
C ARG A 273 -14.42 44.39 -41.89
N LEU A 274 -13.74 45.42 -42.36
CA LEU A 274 -14.18 46.79 -42.12
C LEU A 274 -15.39 47.09 -42.96
N LEU A 275 -16.54 47.28 -42.31
CA LEU A 275 -17.73 47.83 -42.98
C LEU A 275 -17.63 49.31 -42.99
N ASN A 276 -17.10 49.91 -44.10
CA ASN A 276 -17.14 51.34 -44.28
C ASN A 276 -18.59 51.77 -44.29
N SER A 277 -19.03 52.58 -43.33
CA SER A 277 -20.24 53.38 -43.51
C SER A 277 -19.97 54.36 -44.66
N PRO A 278 -20.80 54.34 -45.74
CA PRO A 278 -20.78 55.46 -46.70
C PRO A 278 -21.16 56.74 -45.95
N ALA A 279 -20.43 57.79 -46.17
CA ALA A 279 -20.71 59.13 -45.71
C ALA A 279 -22.00 59.64 -46.33
#